data_954ad663ec5821701deaaa7c9db03f1d
#
_entry.id   954ad663ec5821701deaaa7c9db03f1d
#
_cell.length_a   1.000
_cell.length_b   1.000
_cell.length_c   1.000
_cell.angle_alpha   90.00
_cell.angle_beta   90.00
_cell.angle_gamma   90.00
#
_symmetry.space_group_name_H-M   'P 1'
#
loop_
_entity.id
_entity.type
_entity.pdbx_description
1 polymer ?
#
loop_
_entity_poly.entity_id
_entity_poly.type
_entity_poly.pdbx_seq_one_letter_code
_entity_poly.pdbx_strand_id
1 'polypeptide(L)'
;MEGEALSVLPAEDAGLAEGGYDAYREADPMAEIVLLPTRSVTDFHYFIVGFREGGDQLTLTREDDLYTADALSPDRPLLLAIPFVETIPNRGISYVDADGALRQYAIVESGKDGTIFLMEEVFDSAA
;
A
#
# COMPACT_ATOMS: atom_id res chain seq x y z
N MET A 1 -0.51 -6.90 17.52
CA MET A 1 -0.33 -5.67 17.56
C MET A 1 -1.34 -4.91 16.90
N GLU A 2 -1.72 -4.13 17.45
CA GLU A 2 -2.66 -3.47 17.01
C GLU A 2 -2.33 -2.30 16.35
N GLY A 3 -1.37 -2.00 15.99
CA GLY A 3 -0.98 -0.75 15.49
C GLY A 3 -1.39 -0.40 14.11
N GLU A 4 -1.77 -1.36 13.29
CA GLU A 4 -2.04 -1.04 11.91
C GLU A 4 -3.45 -0.55 11.73
N ALA A 5 -3.60 0.59 11.06
CA ALA A 5 -4.91 1.13 10.77
C ALA A 5 -5.50 0.60 9.48
N LEU A 6 -4.72 -0.10 8.66
CA LEU A 6 -5.19 -0.67 7.40
C LEU A 6 -4.96 -2.16 7.37
N SER A 7 -5.91 -2.88 6.79
CA SER A 7 -5.75 -4.29 6.47
C SER A 7 -5.75 -4.45 4.97
N VAL A 8 -5.10 -5.51 4.47
CA VAL A 8 -5.08 -5.82 3.06
C VAL A 8 -5.81 -7.13 2.84
N LEU A 9 -6.76 -7.13 1.90
CA LEU A 9 -7.51 -8.31 1.54
C LEU A 9 -7.49 -8.47 0.03
N PRO A 10 -7.53 -9.69 -0.49
CA PRO A 10 -7.80 -9.86 -1.92
C PRO A 10 -9.17 -9.25 -2.22
N ALA A 11 -9.31 -8.66 -3.41
CA ALA A 11 -10.56 -7.99 -3.74
C ALA A 11 -11.75 -8.94 -3.65
N GLU A 12 -11.54 -10.20 -4.02
CA GLU A 12 -12.62 -11.18 -3.99
C GLU A 12 -13.09 -11.47 -2.58
N ASP A 13 -12.25 -11.24 -1.57
CA ASP A 13 -12.61 -11.53 -0.18
C ASP A 13 -13.12 -10.30 0.55
N ALA A 14 -13.07 -9.14 -0.06
CA ALA A 14 -13.37 -7.90 0.66
C ALA A 14 -14.87 -7.59 0.72
N GLY A 15 -15.68 -8.26 -0.09
CA GLY A 15 -17.12 -8.04 -0.04
C GLY A 15 -17.53 -6.62 -0.41
N LEU A 16 -16.88 -6.02 -1.39
CA LEU A 16 -17.14 -4.64 -1.74
C LEU A 16 -18.54 -4.47 -2.32
N ALA A 17 -19.22 -3.39 -1.91
CA ALA A 17 -20.52 -3.06 -2.46
C ALA A 17 -20.31 -2.09 -3.61
N GLU A 18 -21.07 -2.28 -4.69
CA GLU A 18 -20.93 -1.43 -5.84
C GLU A 18 -21.17 0.02 -5.44
N GLY A 19 -20.24 0.90 -5.83
CA GLY A 19 -20.35 2.30 -5.47
C GLY A 19 -19.91 2.62 -4.06
N GLY A 20 -19.54 1.61 -3.27
CA GLY A 20 -19.15 1.82 -1.88
C GLY A 20 -17.65 1.83 -1.65
N TYR A 21 -16.86 1.99 -2.70
CA TYR A 21 -15.39 2.01 -2.56
C TYR A 21 -14.79 2.85 -3.67
N ASP A 22 -13.55 3.29 -3.43
CA ASP A 22 -12.76 3.95 -4.47
C ASP A 22 -11.83 2.92 -5.09
N ALA A 23 -11.34 3.20 -6.27
CA ALA A 23 -10.47 2.26 -6.97
C ALA A 23 -9.44 3.00 -7.79
N TYR A 24 -8.22 2.49 -7.79
CA TYR A 24 -7.16 2.94 -8.67
C TYR A 24 -6.59 1.71 -9.36
N ARG A 25 -6.54 1.69 -10.68
CA ARG A 25 -6.07 0.53 -11.42
C ARG A 25 -4.91 0.94 -12.29
N GLU A 26 -3.80 0.23 -12.15
CA GLU A 26 -2.67 0.44 -13.04
C GLU A 26 -2.89 -0.34 -14.33
N ALA A 27 -2.10 -0.01 -15.35
CA ALA A 27 -2.13 -0.75 -16.59
C ALA A 27 -1.58 -2.15 -16.35
N ASP A 28 -2.19 -3.14 -17.00
CA ASP A 28 -1.73 -4.52 -16.91
C ASP A 28 -1.60 -5.02 -15.47
N PRO A 29 -2.62 -4.88 -14.66
CA PRO A 29 -2.50 -5.31 -13.27
C PRO A 29 -2.45 -6.82 -13.16
N MET A 30 -1.71 -7.31 -12.17
CA MET A 30 -1.61 -8.73 -11.90
C MET A 30 -2.40 -9.14 -10.67
N ALA A 31 -2.78 -8.21 -9.82
CA ALA A 31 -3.52 -8.53 -8.61
C ALA A 31 -4.40 -7.36 -8.23
N GLU A 32 -5.54 -7.66 -7.61
CA GLU A 32 -6.42 -6.63 -7.07
C GLU A 32 -6.50 -6.83 -5.57
N ILE A 33 -6.16 -5.81 -4.82
CA ILE A 33 -6.22 -5.86 -3.37
C ILE A 33 -7.07 -4.70 -2.87
N VAL A 34 -7.59 -4.85 -1.66
CA VAL A 34 -8.39 -3.81 -1.04
C VAL A 34 -7.70 -3.39 0.25
N LEU A 35 -7.52 -2.09 0.40
CA LEU A 35 -7.03 -1.52 1.64
C LEU A 35 -8.25 -1.15 2.46
N LEU A 36 -8.40 -1.83 3.59
CA LEU A 36 -9.57 -1.68 4.43
C LEU A 36 -9.17 -1.02 5.74
N PRO A 37 -9.49 0.27 5.92
CA PRO A 37 -9.12 0.94 7.17
C PRO A 37 -9.95 0.44 8.33
N THR A 38 -9.31 0.31 9.49
CA THR A 38 -10.04 0.02 10.72
C THR A 38 -10.52 1.30 11.37
N ARG A 39 -9.92 2.43 10.99
CA ARG A 39 -10.34 3.76 11.40
C ARG A 39 -9.90 4.73 10.32
N SER A 40 -10.44 5.92 10.32
CA SER A 40 -10.09 6.91 9.29
C SER A 40 -8.63 7.29 9.39
N VAL A 41 -7.99 7.39 8.22
CA VAL A 41 -6.62 7.90 8.10
C VAL A 41 -6.63 9.00 7.05
N THR A 42 -5.61 9.87 7.07
CA THR A 42 -5.56 11.02 6.16
C THR A 42 -4.26 11.00 5.38
N ASP A 43 -4.23 11.83 4.34
CA ASP A 43 -3.01 12.06 3.56
C ASP A 43 -2.47 10.74 3.02
N PHE A 44 -3.32 10.00 2.34
CA PHE A 44 -2.96 8.70 1.80
C PHE A 44 -2.21 8.85 0.49
N HIS A 45 -1.13 8.09 0.32
CA HIS A 45 -0.34 8.04 -0.90
C HIS A 45 -0.07 6.60 -1.29
N TYR A 46 -0.17 6.31 -2.58
CA TYR A 46 0.26 5.05 -3.17
C TYR A 46 1.35 5.42 -4.17
N PHE A 47 2.54 4.84 -4.04
CA PHE A 47 3.69 5.34 -4.79
C PHE A 47 4.56 4.20 -5.30
N ILE A 48 5.45 4.55 -6.22
CA ILE A 48 6.43 3.62 -6.74
C ILE A 48 7.57 3.53 -5.75
N VAL A 49 8.06 2.32 -5.52
CA VAL A 49 9.22 2.08 -4.66
C VAL A 49 10.39 1.67 -5.54
N GLY A 50 11.51 2.36 -5.38
CA GLY A 50 12.76 1.97 -6.01
C GLY A 50 13.72 1.47 -4.96
N PHE A 51 14.99 1.31 -5.34
CA PHE A 51 15.99 0.89 -4.39
C PHE A 51 17.37 1.39 -4.80
N ARG A 52 18.25 1.48 -3.81
CA ARG A 52 19.66 1.79 -4.01
C ARG A 52 20.48 0.73 -3.31
N GLU A 53 21.54 0.30 -3.96
CA GLU A 53 22.49 -0.59 -3.32
C GLU A 53 23.68 0.22 -2.85
N GLY A 54 24.09 0.00 -1.62
CA GLY A 54 25.25 0.68 -1.06
C GLY A 54 25.98 -0.28 -0.17
N GLY A 55 27.17 -0.73 -0.60
CA GLY A 55 27.92 -1.71 0.15
C GLY A 55 27.12 -2.99 0.31
N ASP A 56 26.87 -3.40 1.53
CA ASP A 56 26.16 -4.61 1.80
C ASP A 56 24.69 -4.37 2.04
N GLN A 57 24.18 -3.17 1.83
CA GLN A 57 22.82 -2.84 2.20
C GLN A 57 21.99 -2.46 1.01
N LEU A 58 20.71 -2.82 1.08
CA LEU A 58 19.72 -2.41 0.11
C LEU A 58 18.81 -1.40 0.80
N THR A 59 18.66 -0.22 0.22
CA THR A 59 17.79 0.82 0.76
C THR A 59 16.64 1.04 -0.18
N LEU A 60 15.42 0.98 0.33
CA LEU A 60 14.24 1.25 -0.47
C LEU A 60 14.03 2.76 -0.55
N THR A 61 13.64 3.24 -1.74
CA THR A 61 13.42 4.64 -1.96
C THR A 61 11.97 4.89 -2.34
N ARG A 62 11.46 6.05 -1.94
CA ARG A 62 10.11 6.45 -2.29
C ARG A 62 10.17 7.27 -3.55
N GLU A 63 9.49 6.81 -4.60
CA GLU A 63 9.50 7.46 -5.89
C GLU A 63 8.19 8.23 -6.09
N ASP A 64 7.76 8.39 -7.33
CA ASP A 64 6.61 9.22 -7.64
C ASP A 64 5.32 8.64 -7.08
N ASP A 65 4.42 9.53 -6.64
CA ASP A 65 3.09 9.11 -6.23
C ASP A 65 2.29 8.70 -7.46
N LEU A 66 1.54 7.62 -7.33
CA LEU A 66 0.64 7.15 -8.37
C LEU A 66 -0.80 7.54 -8.06
N TYR A 67 -1.15 7.59 -6.80
CA TYR A 67 -2.52 7.90 -6.40
C TYR A 67 -2.47 8.50 -4.99
N THR A 68 -3.26 9.55 -4.77
CA THR A 68 -3.36 10.15 -3.45
C THR A 68 -4.81 10.37 -3.11
N ALA A 69 -5.11 10.41 -1.81
CA ALA A 69 -6.45 10.70 -1.33
C ALA A 69 -6.34 11.49 -0.04
N ASP A 70 -7.28 12.40 0.18
CA ASP A 70 -7.26 13.19 1.39
C ASP A 70 -7.52 12.34 2.61
N ALA A 71 -8.30 11.29 2.47
CA ALA A 71 -8.63 10.40 3.58
C ALA A 71 -9.12 9.07 3.06
N LEU A 72 -8.92 8.03 3.87
CA LEU A 72 -9.58 6.74 3.69
C LEU A 72 -10.36 6.46 4.96
N SER A 73 -11.52 5.80 4.83
CA SER A 73 -12.34 5.49 6.00
C SER A 73 -12.86 4.06 5.91
N PRO A 74 -13.27 3.49 7.04
CA PRO A 74 -13.85 2.14 7.01
C PRO A 74 -15.09 2.04 6.13
N ASP A 75 -15.80 3.17 5.94
CA ASP A 75 -17.01 3.15 5.12
C ASP A 75 -16.70 3.20 3.63
N ARG A 76 -15.47 3.49 3.25
CA ARG A 76 -15.13 3.59 1.83
C ARG A 76 -13.71 3.10 1.61
N PRO A 77 -13.52 1.80 1.53
CA PRO A 77 -12.18 1.24 1.31
C PRO A 77 -11.67 1.54 -0.09
N LEU A 78 -10.40 1.28 -0.32
CA LEU A 78 -9.75 1.56 -1.59
C LEU A 78 -9.30 0.26 -2.24
N LEU A 79 -9.72 0.04 -3.49
CA LEU A 79 -9.23 -1.08 -4.27
C LEU A 79 -8.02 -0.62 -5.08
N LEU A 80 -6.95 -1.39 -5.04
CA LEU A 80 -5.77 -1.14 -5.88
C LEU A 80 -5.55 -2.33 -6.79
N ALA A 81 -5.51 -2.08 -8.09
CA ALA A 81 -5.10 -3.09 -9.07
C ALA A 81 -3.63 -2.83 -9.35
N ILE A 82 -2.77 -3.71 -8.87
CA ILE A 82 -1.33 -3.48 -8.85
C ILE A 82 -0.63 -4.41 -9.82
N PRO A 83 0.56 -4.01 -10.29
CA PRO A 83 1.32 -4.87 -11.19
C PRO A 83 1.99 -5.99 -10.39
N PHE A 84 2.75 -6.84 -11.09
CA PHE A 84 3.46 -7.93 -10.46
C PHE A 84 4.38 -7.40 -9.34
N VAL A 85 4.30 -8.01 -8.17
CA VAL A 85 5.16 -7.63 -7.05
C VAL A 85 6.42 -8.48 -7.13
N GLU A 86 7.55 -7.84 -7.32
CA GLU A 86 8.80 -8.54 -7.49
C GLU A 86 9.41 -8.89 -6.15
N THR A 87 10.52 -9.62 -6.18
CA THR A 87 11.22 -9.99 -4.96
C THR A 87 11.58 -8.76 -4.13
N ILE A 88 11.98 -7.68 -4.79
CA ILE A 88 12.19 -6.41 -4.12
C ILE A 88 10.91 -5.61 -4.31
N PRO A 89 10.30 -5.11 -3.23
CA PRO A 89 9.04 -4.39 -3.35
C PRO A 89 9.14 -3.24 -4.33
N ASN A 90 8.13 -3.05 -5.16
CA ASN A 90 8.12 -1.96 -6.13
C ASN A 90 6.92 -1.04 -5.95
N ARG A 91 6.12 -1.23 -4.92
CA ARG A 91 4.99 -0.35 -4.61
C ARG A 91 4.88 -0.19 -3.10
N GLY A 92 4.44 0.98 -2.68
CA GLY A 92 4.26 1.25 -1.27
C GLY A 92 3.11 2.20 -1.02
N ILE A 93 2.75 2.33 0.24
CA ILE A 93 1.71 3.26 0.67
C ILE A 93 2.18 4.02 1.89
N SER A 94 1.58 5.18 2.10
CA SER A 94 1.77 5.92 3.34
C SER A 94 0.48 6.64 3.70
N TYR A 95 0.34 6.95 4.99
CA TYR A 95 -0.81 7.71 5.47
C TYR A 95 -0.46 8.29 6.83
N VAL A 96 -1.31 9.23 7.28
CA VAL A 96 -1.19 9.78 8.63
C VAL A 96 -2.32 9.18 9.44
N ASP A 97 -1.97 8.55 10.56
CA ASP A 97 -2.98 7.87 11.36
C ASP A 97 -3.69 8.84 12.30
N ALA A 98 -4.60 8.31 13.11
CA ALA A 98 -5.44 9.14 13.97
C ALA A 98 -4.63 9.90 15.02
N ASP A 99 -3.42 9.42 15.32
CA ASP A 99 -2.55 10.08 16.29
C ASP A 99 -1.65 11.13 15.63
N GLY A 100 -1.77 11.30 14.33
CA GLY A 100 -0.93 12.25 13.61
C GLY A 100 0.41 11.69 13.21
N ALA A 101 0.61 10.39 13.30
CA ALA A 101 1.89 9.78 12.96
C ALA A 101 1.89 9.32 11.51
N LEU A 102 3.00 9.59 10.82
CA LEU A 102 3.16 9.12 9.44
C LEU A 102 3.51 7.64 9.46
N ARG A 103 2.78 6.85 8.70
CA ARG A 103 3.03 5.42 8.57
C ARG A 103 3.35 5.12 7.12
N GLN A 104 4.38 4.32 6.88
CA GLN A 104 4.81 3.96 5.54
C GLN A 104 5.02 2.46 5.47
N TYR A 105 4.56 1.85 4.39
CA TYR A 105 4.62 0.40 4.22
C TYR A 105 4.99 0.05 2.79
N ALA A 106 5.76 -1.03 2.63
CA ALA A 106 5.97 -1.64 1.32
C ALA A 106 4.88 -2.68 1.10
N ILE A 107 4.45 -2.83 -0.14
CA ILE A 107 3.51 -3.88 -0.52
C ILE A 107 4.34 -5.09 -0.92
N VAL A 108 4.15 -6.20 -0.23
CA VAL A 108 5.01 -7.37 -0.36
C VAL A 108 4.17 -8.59 -0.64
N GLU A 109 4.69 -9.49 -1.46
CA GLU A 109 4.05 -10.77 -1.72
C GLU A 109 4.83 -11.87 -1.03
N SER A 110 4.12 -12.72 -0.27
CA SER A 110 4.74 -13.84 0.41
C SER A 110 5.17 -14.89 -0.60
N GLY A 111 6.42 -15.32 -0.54
CA GLY A 111 6.90 -16.37 -1.43
C GLY A 111 6.33 -17.74 -1.12
N LYS A 112 5.66 -17.87 0.04
CA LYS A 112 5.13 -19.13 0.44
C LYS A 112 3.79 -19.42 -0.18
N ASP A 113 2.87 -18.45 -0.18
CA ASP A 113 1.50 -18.70 -0.62
C ASP A 113 0.97 -17.60 -1.52
N GLY A 114 1.78 -16.64 -1.90
CA GLY A 114 1.34 -15.57 -2.79
C GLY A 114 0.46 -14.52 -2.14
N THR A 115 0.32 -14.56 -0.84
CA THR A 115 -0.48 -13.56 -0.14
C THR A 115 0.20 -12.21 -0.16
N ILE A 116 -0.56 -11.15 -0.41
CA ILE A 116 -0.02 -9.80 -0.41
C ILE A 116 -0.28 -9.17 0.94
N PHE A 117 0.75 -8.54 1.50
CA PHE A 117 0.64 -7.91 2.82
C PHE A 117 1.48 -6.65 2.86
N LEU A 118 1.29 -5.86 3.91
CA LEU A 118 2.03 -4.61 4.12
C LEU A 118 3.15 -4.86 5.12
N MET A 119 4.35 -4.38 4.78
CA MET A 119 5.50 -4.48 5.67
C MET A 119 5.98 -3.08 5.97
N GLU A 120 6.02 -2.70 7.24
CA GLU A 120 6.42 -1.36 7.63
C GLU A 120 7.87 -1.11 7.23
N GLU A 121 8.14 0.04 6.62
CA GLU A 121 9.44 0.38 6.12
C GLU A 121 9.73 1.85 6.32
N VAL A 122 11.01 2.18 6.32
CA VAL A 122 11.45 3.57 6.25
C VAL A 122 12.07 3.76 4.87
N PHE A 123 11.53 4.68 4.10
CA PHE A 123 11.98 4.91 2.74
C PHE A 123 12.86 6.15 2.68
N ASP A 124 13.92 6.07 1.88
CA ASP A 124 14.73 7.25 1.62
C ASP A 124 14.09 8.07 0.50
N SER A 125 14.44 9.35 0.47
CA SER A 125 14.01 10.19 -0.62
C SER A 125 14.68 9.76 -1.91
N ALA A 126 13.94 9.79 -3.00
CA ALA A 126 14.49 9.41 -4.29
C ALA A 126 15.35 10.48 -4.92
N ALA A 127 15.43 11.62 -4.39
CA ALA A 127 16.08 12.80 -4.93
C ALA A 127 17.34 12.64 -5.74
#